data_647f9831d71d55a675a2fb49f93729e8
#
_entry.id   647f9831d71d55a675a2fb49f93729e8
#
_cell.length_a   1.000
_cell.length_b   1.000
_cell.length_c   1.000
_cell.angle_alpha   90.00
_cell.angle_beta   90.00
_cell.angle_gamma   90.00
#
_symmetry.space_group_name_H-M   'P 1'
#
loop_
_entity.id
_entity.type
_entity.pdbx_description
1 polymer ?
#
loop_
_entity_poly.entity_id
_entity_poly.type
_entity_poly.pdbx_seq_one_letter_code
_entity_poly.pdbx_strand_id
1 'polypeptide(L)'
;MTSYPRIAIIGAGPAGLTLARILHQGGVKTTVFEREEHALARPQGGTLDLHVESGQLALRHAGLYEEFLQIARYEDQGSRLYDKNGTLLFADDEADESDRPEVDRTALREILLASLPADIIRWNHDLREVCPRDDGAYDLFFEHGTAGPFDLVVGADGSWSKVRPLVSHYRPQYSGISFIEFGIDDVDASHPELAALVGRGKISVEADGRGMIVQRNGNAHIRGYAIFRVPADWANKAFDFASPASARAQLAAEFEGWAPKILALIHASNDHIVSRPIYALPVGHRWQNRIGITLLGDAAHVMSPFGGEGVNAAMLDAAELGRQLLENDDWRNAVRAYEAEMFERVMEPAEHAAEAVATELSHLGAELSLQHYKAHLEARHSTAA
;
A
#
# COMPACT_ATOMS: atom_id res chain seq x y z
N MET A 1 -10.96 36.84 5.76
CA MET A 1 -10.41 35.64 6.41
C MET A 1 -11.17 34.47 5.86
N THR A 2 -10.56 33.65 5.04
CA THR A 2 -11.15 32.39 4.56
C THR A 2 -11.42 31.51 5.77
N SER A 3 -12.69 31.18 6.01
CA SER A 3 -13.05 30.26 7.09
C SER A 3 -12.89 28.83 6.56
N TYR A 4 -11.80 28.17 6.94
CA TYR A 4 -11.63 26.76 6.65
C TYR A 4 -12.72 25.92 7.32
N PRO A 5 -13.15 24.81 6.70
CA PRO A 5 -14.09 23.88 7.31
C PRO A 5 -13.44 23.16 8.52
N ARG A 6 -14.26 22.67 9.42
CA ARG A 6 -13.84 21.71 10.45
C ARG A 6 -13.64 20.36 9.79
N ILE A 7 -12.38 19.89 9.72
CA ILE A 7 -12.01 18.70 8.95
C ILE A 7 -11.72 17.52 9.89
N ALA A 8 -12.40 16.40 9.62
CA ALA A 8 -12.05 15.09 10.16
C ALA A 8 -11.39 14.22 9.08
N ILE A 9 -10.24 13.62 9.39
CA ILE A 9 -9.57 12.63 8.55
C ILE A 9 -9.69 11.28 9.24
N ILE A 10 -10.25 10.29 8.56
CA ILE A 10 -10.46 8.95 9.11
C ILE A 10 -9.37 8.03 8.60
N GLY A 11 -8.45 7.66 9.49
CA GLY A 11 -7.29 6.80 9.22
C GLY A 11 -5.95 7.55 9.26
N ALA A 12 -5.01 7.03 10.07
CA ALA A 12 -3.62 7.50 10.17
C ALA A 12 -2.66 6.59 9.36
N GLY A 13 -3.07 6.23 8.15
CA GLY A 13 -2.20 5.65 7.14
C GLY A 13 -1.36 6.71 6.42
N PRO A 14 -0.46 6.32 5.49
CA PRO A 14 0.41 7.27 4.78
C PRO A 14 -0.37 8.44 4.17
N ALA A 15 -1.47 8.20 3.47
CA ALA A 15 -2.25 9.26 2.84
C ALA A 15 -2.93 10.19 3.85
N GLY A 16 -3.60 9.64 4.88
CA GLY A 16 -4.27 10.47 5.90
C GLY A 16 -3.29 11.36 6.67
N LEU A 17 -2.10 10.83 7.02
CA LEU A 17 -1.04 11.59 7.68
C LEU A 17 -0.42 12.64 6.75
N THR A 18 -0.21 12.32 5.46
CA THR A 18 0.29 13.29 4.46
C THR A 18 -0.67 14.46 4.31
N LEU A 19 -1.97 14.18 4.17
CA LEU A 19 -2.99 15.25 4.12
C LEU A 19 -2.99 16.10 5.39
N ALA A 20 -2.99 15.46 6.57
CA ALA A 20 -2.95 16.16 7.85
C ALA A 20 -1.73 17.08 7.96
N ARG A 21 -0.56 16.61 7.49
CA ARG A 21 0.69 17.38 7.51
C ARG A 21 0.63 18.60 6.58
N ILE A 22 0.15 18.44 5.35
CA ILE A 22 0.03 19.54 4.38
C ILE A 22 -0.94 20.60 4.91
N LEU A 23 -2.10 20.18 5.42
CA LEU A 23 -3.09 21.10 5.99
C LEU A 23 -2.57 21.81 7.24
N HIS A 24 -1.83 21.10 8.10
CA HIS A 24 -1.19 21.70 9.29
C HIS A 24 -0.18 22.78 8.91
N GLN A 25 0.67 22.55 7.88
CA GLN A 25 1.61 23.55 7.37
C GLN A 25 0.87 24.80 6.82
N GLY A 26 -0.29 24.58 6.19
CA GLY A 26 -1.16 25.67 5.72
C GLY A 26 -1.96 26.36 6.82
N GLY A 27 -1.76 25.99 8.10
CA GLY A 27 -2.47 26.58 9.23
C GLY A 27 -3.93 26.12 9.40
N VAL A 28 -4.33 25.06 8.69
CA VAL A 28 -5.68 24.48 8.77
C VAL A 28 -5.75 23.45 9.87
N LYS A 29 -6.71 23.63 10.78
CA LYS A 29 -6.93 22.69 11.89
C LYS A 29 -7.66 21.46 11.41
N THR A 30 -7.09 20.29 11.68
CA THR A 30 -7.68 18.98 11.36
C THR A 30 -7.68 18.09 12.60
N THR A 31 -8.51 17.06 12.59
CA THR A 31 -8.45 15.96 13.56
C THR A 31 -8.36 14.65 12.78
N VAL A 32 -7.35 13.85 13.08
CA VAL A 32 -7.18 12.50 12.52
C VAL A 32 -7.70 11.49 13.54
N PHE A 33 -8.57 10.60 13.11
CA PHE A 33 -9.08 9.50 13.92
C PHE A 33 -8.51 8.17 13.45
N GLU A 34 -7.87 7.44 14.36
CA GLU A 34 -7.23 6.15 14.06
C GLU A 34 -7.76 5.06 14.99
N ARG A 35 -8.10 3.92 14.41
CA ARG A 35 -8.63 2.76 15.17
C ARG A 35 -7.59 2.07 16.04
N GLU A 36 -6.29 2.14 15.66
CA GLU A 36 -5.22 1.57 16.45
C GLU A 36 -5.11 2.28 17.80
N GLU A 37 -4.71 1.54 18.85
CA GLU A 37 -4.57 2.09 20.21
C GLU A 37 -3.41 3.09 20.32
N HIS A 38 -2.34 2.88 19.52
CA HIS A 38 -1.16 3.74 19.46
C HIS A 38 -0.35 3.45 18.18
N ALA A 39 0.66 4.27 17.91
CA ALA A 39 1.47 4.21 16.70
C ALA A 39 2.13 2.84 16.42
N LEU A 40 2.48 2.09 17.47
CA LEU A 40 3.18 0.81 17.41
C LEU A 40 2.25 -0.39 17.70
N ALA A 41 0.93 -0.23 17.63
CA ALA A 41 -0.02 -1.29 17.94
C ALA A 41 0.11 -2.54 17.05
N ARG A 42 0.62 -2.36 15.83
CA ARG A 42 0.90 -3.48 14.91
C ARG A 42 2.07 -3.15 13.96
N PRO A 43 2.75 -4.17 13.41
CA PRO A 43 3.67 -3.99 12.28
C PRO A 43 2.93 -3.39 11.08
N GLN A 44 3.54 -2.41 10.40
CA GLN A 44 2.90 -1.69 9.28
C GLN A 44 2.98 -2.40 7.92
N GLY A 45 3.68 -3.49 7.84
CA GLY A 45 3.86 -4.25 6.60
C GLY A 45 5.27 -4.17 6.05
N GLY A 46 5.44 -4.48 4.77
CA GLY A 46 6.72 -4.51 4.08
C GLY A 46 7.23 -3.13 3.66
N THR A 47 8.11 -3.16 2.67
CA THR A 47 8.64 -1.97 2.02
C THR A 47 7.68 -1.45 0.94
N LEU A 48 7.94 -0.24 0.50
CA LEU A 48 7.23 0.49 -0.55
C LEU A 48 8.28 1.14 -1.45
N ASP A 49 8.08 1.09 -2.74
CA ASP A 49 8.79 1.91 -3.71
C ASP A 49 8.05 3.25 -3.89
N LEU A 50 8.72 4.38 -3.64
CA LEU A 50 8.11 5.70 -3.81
C LEU A 50 8.57 6.36 -5.11
N HIS A 51 7.59 6.62 -5.97
CA HIS A 51 7.80 7.21 -7.29
C HIS A 51 7.97 8.74 -7.21
N VAL A 52 8.83 9.30 -8.07
CA VAL A 52 9.16 10.74 -8.09
C VAL A 52 7.92 11.60 -8.33
N GLU A 53 7.07 11.18 -9.27
CA GLU A 53 5.89 11.90 -9.72
C GLU A 53 4.68 11.80 -8.77
N SER A 54 4.75 10.98 -7.73
CA SER A 54 3.63 10.71 -6.83
C SER A 54 4.01 10.69 -5.36
N GLY A 55 4.49 9.57 -4.81
CA GLY A 55 4.81 9.46 -3.38
C GLY A 55 5.88 10.45 -2.93
N GLN A 56 6.98 10.62 -3.68
CA GLN A 56 8.02 11.59 -3.38
C GLN A 56 7.52 13.03 -3.57
N LEU A 57 6.72 13.29 -4.61
CA LEU A 57 6.09 14.61 -4.81
C LEU A 57 5.21 14.98 -3.61
N ALA A 58 4.41 14.03 -3.11
CA ALA A 58 3.59 14.24 -1.93
C ALA A 58 4.43 14.57 -0.68
N LEU A 59 5.58 13.93 -0.50
CA LEU A 59 6.53 14.25 0.58
C LEU A 59 7.17 15.62 0.42
N ARG A 60 7.43 16.08 -0.81
CA ARG A 60 7.88 17.45 -1.08
C ARG A 60 6.81 18.47 -0.67
N HIS A 61 5.54 18.22 -1.04
CA HIS A 61 4.41 19.07 -0.63
C HIS A 61 4.21 19.06 0.90
N ALA A 62 4.46 17.93 1.55
CA ALA A 62 4.42 17.81 3.01
C ALA A 62 5.65 18.41 3.72
N GLY A 63 6.67 18.88 2.97
CA GLY A 63 7.94 19.39 3.52
C GLY A 63 8.71 18.33 4.31
N LEU A 64 8.67 17.05 3.86
CA LEU A 64 9.30 15.89 4.50
C LEU A 64 10.25 15.14 3.57
N TYR A 65 10.66 15.78 2.48
CA TYR A 65 11.51 15.12 1.50
C TYR A 65 12.92 14.83 2.04
N GLU A 66 13.48 15.73 2.83
CA GLU A 66 14.80 15.53 3.44
C GLU A 66 14.80 14.42 4.50
N GLU A 67 13.72 14.32 5.30
CA GLU A 67 13.52 13.23 6.24
C GLU A 67 13.35 11.89 5.52
N PHE A 68 12.64 11.90 4.39
CA PHE A 68 12.50 10.73 3.53
C PHE A 68 13.85 10.25 2.99
N LEU A 69 14.73 11.13 2.53
CA LEU A 69 16.05 10.77 2.02
C LEU A 69 16.92 10.04 3.08
N GLN A 70 16.67 10.25 4.38
CA GLN A 70 17.38 9.55 5.46
C GLN A 70 16.94 8.10 5.65
N ILE A 71 15.76 7.73 5.15
CA ILE A 71 15.17 6.39 5.30
C ILE A 71 15.00 5.66 3.98
N ALA A 72 15.21 6.35 2.86
CA ALA A 72 15.12 5.80 1.50
C ALA A 72 16.33 4.90 1.20
N ARG A 73 16.07 3.74 0.62
CA ARG A 73 17.08 2.76 0.22
C ARG A 73 17.14 2.65 -1.29
N TYR A 74 17.99 3.46 -1.90
CA TYR A 74 18.20 3.48 -3.35
C TYR A 74 18.90 2.20 -3.84
N GLU A 75 19.72 1.60 -2.99
CA GLU A 75 20.44 0.37 -3.27
C GLU A 75 19.56 -0.90 -3.28
N ASP A 76 18.33 -0.82 -2.81
CA ASP A 76 17.41 -1.96 -2.69
C ASP A 76 16.39 -2.06 -3.85
N GLN A 77 16.65 -1.42 -4.99
CA GLN A 77 15.77 -1.42 -6.16
C GLN A 77 15.99 -2.62 -7.11
N GLY A 78 16.99 -3.46 -6.84
CA GLY A 78 17.34 -4.61 -7.67
C GLY A 78 16.17 -5.58 -7.86
N SER A 79 16.16 -6.26 -9.00
CA SER A 79 15.12 -7.23 -9.34
C SER A 79 15.70 -8.46 -10.03
N ARG A 80 15.34 -9.65 -9.58
CA ARG A 80 15.78 -10.91 -10.17
C ARG A 80 14.60 -11.83 -10.42
N LEU A 81 14.60 -12.51 -11.56
CA LEU A 81 13.61 -13.53 -11.90
C LEU A 81 14.29 -14.90 -11.96
N TYR A 82 13.73 -15.86 -11.26
CA TYR A 82 14.15 -17.26 -11.29
C TYR A 82 13.04 -18.16 -11.83
N ASP A 83 13.42 -19.27 -12.44
CA ASP A 83 12.50 -20.37 -12.68
C ASP A 83 12.34 -21.25 -11.42
N LYS A 84 11.39 -22.18 -11.42
CA LYS A 84 11.18 -23.13 -10.31
C LYS A 84 12.37 -24.05 -10.00
N ASN A 85 13.27 -24.25 -10.97
CA ASN A 85 14.50 -25.02 -10.79
C ASN A 85 15.61 -24.15 -10.16
N GLY A 86 15.31 -22.89 -9.90
CA GLY A 86 16.24 -21.94 -9.35
C GLY A 86 17.25 -21.39 -10.35
N THR A 87 16.99 -21.54 -11.65
CA THR A 87 17.82 -20.93 -12.70
C THR A 87 17.51 -19.42 -12.75
N LEU A 88 18.55 -18.59 -12.71
CA LEU A 88 18.40 -17.15 -12.90
C LEU A 88 18.07 -16.87 -14.38
N LEU A 89 16.88 -16.30 -14.63
CA LEU A 89 16.41 -15.95 -15.96
C LEU A 89 16.69 -14.48 -16.32
N PHE A 90 16.68 -13.62 -15.29
CA PHE A 90 16.89 -12.19 -15.42
C PHE A 90 17.46 -11.63 -14.12
N ALA A 91 18.36 -10.65 -14.22
CA ALA A 91 18.83 -9.84 -13.11
C ALA A 91 19.00 -8.38 -13.56
N ASP A 92 18.50 -7.47 -12.77
CA ASP A 92 18.80 -6.06 -12.76
C ASP A 92 19.25 -5.72 -11.35
N ASP A 93 20.56 -5.74 -11.13
CA ASP A 93 21.18 -5.42 -9.83
C ASP A 93 21.71 -3.98 -9.82
N GLU A 94 21.59 -3.25 -10.92
CA GLU A 94 22.00 -1.86 -11.02
C GLU A 94 20.90 -0.96 -10.45
N ALA A 95 21.15 -0.44 -9.26
CA ALA A 95 20.31 0.59 -8.68
C ALA A 95 20.47 1.89 -9.48
N ASP A 96 19.42 2.34 -10.14
CA ASP A 96 19.38 3.70 -10.66
C ASP A 96 19.06 4.65 -9.50
N GLU A 97 19.99 5.53 -9.15
CA GLU A 97 19.92 6.41 -7.99
C GLU A 97 18.72 7.39 -8.02
N SER A 98 18.01 7.46 -9.14
CA SER A 98 17.08 8.56 -9.39
C SER A 98 15.59 8.24 -9.20
N ASP A 99 15.14 6.97 -9.15
CA ASP A 99 13.77 6.76 -9.59
C ASP A 99 12.78 6.29 -8.49
N ARG A 100 12.97 5.12 -7.88
CA ARG A 100 11.94 4.48 -7.03
C ARG A 100 12.53 3.83 -5.78
N PRO A 101 13.16 4.61 -4.88
CA PRO A 101 13.79 4.04 -3.70
C PRO A 101 12.77 3.35 -2.81
N GLU A 102 13.21 2.24 -2.25
CA GLU A 102 12.44 1.47 -1.28
C GLU A 102 12.45 2.17 0.09
N VAL A 103 11.33 2.15 0.78
CA VAL A 103 11.18 2.64 2.15
C VAL A 103 10.32 1.70 2.97
N ASP A 104 10.71 1.41 4.19
CA ASP A 104 9.87 0.62 5.10
C ASP A 104 8.62 1.42 5.50
N ARG A 105 7.44 0.79 5.41
CA ARG A 105 6.16 1.43 5.78
C ARG A 105 6.18 1.99 7.20
N THR A 106 6.86 1.32 8.12
CA THR A 106 7.01 1.78 9.51
C THR A 106 7.81 3.08 9.57
N ALA A 107 8.97 3.14 8.90
CA ALA A 107 9.81 4.33 8.87
C ALA A 107 9.10 5.53 8.20
N LEU A 108 8.41 5.28 7.08
CA LEU A 108 7.60 6.33 6.43
C LEU A 108 6.51 6.86 7.36
N ARG A 109 5.80 5.97 8.06
CA ARG A 109 4.77 6.38 9.02
C ARG A 109 5.36 7.15 10.19
N GLU A 110 6.53 6.77 10.69
CA GLU A 110 7.20 7.44 11.80
C GLU A 110 7.57 8.90 11.47
N ILE A 111 8.15 9.18 10.29
CA ILE A 111 8.46 10.56 9.89
C ILE A 111 7.18 11.40 9.71
N LEU A 112 6.11 10.83 9.17
CA LEU A 112 4.82 11.50 9.05
C LEU A 112 4.22 11.81 10.43
N LEU A 113 4.21 10.86 11.36
CA LEU A 113 3.73 11.05 12.73
C LEU A 113 4.56 12.09 13.50
N ALA A 114 5.89 12.00 13.41
CA ALA A 114 6.79 12.94 14.09
C ALA A 114 6.64 14.39 13.59
N SER A 115 6.13 14.58 12.37
CA SER A 115 5.89 15.89 11.78
C SER A 115 4.64 16.61 12.26
N LEU A 116 3.78 15.92 13.02
CA LEU A 116 2.48 16.42 13.47
C LEU A 116 2.46 16.65 14.98
N PRO A 117 1.74 17.66 15.48
CA PRO A 117 1.42 17.77 16.89
C PRO A 117 0.67 16.53 17.41
N ALA A 118 1.04 16.05 18.58
CA ALA A 118 0.48 14.80 19.15
C ALA A 118 -1.05 14.85 19.37
N ASP A 119 -1.61 16.03 19.55
CA ASP A 119 -3.05 16.25 19.81
C ASP A 119 -3.91 16.22 18.54
N ILE A 120 -3.30 16.23 17.34
CA ILE A 120 -4.04 16.10 16.08
C ILE A 120 -4.62 14.69 15.92
N ILE A 121 -3.90 13.66 16.41
CA ILE A 121 -4.28 12.27 16.22
C ILE A 121 -5.03 11.74 17.44
N ARG A 122 -6.22 11.25 17.20
CA ARG A 122 -7.07 10.56 18.17
C ARG A 122 -6.98 9.05 17.96
N TRP A 123 -6.14 8.41 18.74
CA TRP A 123 -5.98 6.96 18.77
C TRP A 123 -7.19 6.26 19.40
N ASN A 124 -7.34 4.95 19.13
CA ASN A 124 -8.44 4.12 19.65
C ASN A 124 -9.82 4.64 19.26
N HIS A 125 -9.94 5.16 18.03
CA HIS A 125 -11.18 5.68 17.46
C HIS A 125 -11.59 4.86 16.24
N ASP A 126 -12.11 3.65 16.46
CA ASP A 126 -12.66 2.79 15.41
C ASP A 126 -14.03 3.31 14.97
N LEU A 127 -14.06 3.95 13.80
CA LEU A 127 -15.28 4.55 13.24
C LEU A 127 -16.33 3.46 12.95
N ARG A 128 -17.53 3.67 13.45
CA ARG A 128 -18.70 2.82 13.23
C ARG A 128 -19.63 3.44 12.19
N GLU A 129 -19.91 4.73 12.33
CA GLU A 129 -20.88 5.43 11.47
C GLU A 129 -20.55 6.92 11.35
N VAL A 130 -20.90 7.49 10.20
CA VAL A 130 -20.89 8.94 9.92
C VAL A 130 -22.33 9.37 9.68
N CYS A 131 -22.85 10.24 10.54
CA CYS A 131 -24.23 10.69 10.49
C CYS A 131 -24.35 12.14 10.00
N PRO A 132 -25.14 12.41 8.95
CA PRO A 132 -25.43 13.77 8.52
C PRO A 132 -26.31 14.49 9.55
N ARG A 133 -26.09 15.78 9.70
CA ARG A 133 -26.87 16.70 10.53
C ARG A 133 -27.73 17.61 9.66
N ASP A 134 -28.75 18.21 10.27
CA ASP A 134 -29.65 19.16 9.59
C ASP A 134 -28.93 20.44 9.14
N ASP A 135 -27.82 20.81 9.77
CA ASP A 135 -26.99 21.97 9.42
C ASP A 135 -25.99 21.69 8.29
N GLY A 136 -25.98 20.47 7.73
CA GLY A 136 -25.11 20.03 6.66
C GLY A 136 -23.72 19.55 7.11
N ALA A 137 -23.44 19.56 8.42
CA ALA A 137 -22.25 18.97 9.00
C ALA A 137 -22.46 17.47 9.29
N TYR A 138 -21.45 16.83 9.86
CA TYR A 138 -21.46 15.40 10.17
C TYR A 138 -20.99 15.15 11.60
N ASP A 139 -21.67 14.21 12.28
CA ASP A 139 -21.21 13.62 13.53
C ASP A 139 -20.60 12.24 13.26
N LEU A 140 -19.53 11.92 13.98
CA LEU A 140 -18.81 10.64 13.88
C LEU A 140 -19.10 9.80 15.14
N PHE A 141 -19.49 8.57 14.92
CA PHE A 141 -19.76 7.59 15.98
C PHE A 141 -18.66 6.52 15.96
N PHE A 142 -17.98 6.38 17.09
CA PHE A 142 -16.94 5.39 17.32
C PHE A 142 -17.44 4.29 18.24
N GLU A 143 -16.66 3.22 18.40
CA GLU A 143 -16.96 2.20 19.40
C GLU A 143 -17.07 2.81 20.81
N HIS A 144 -16.24 3.80 21.09
CA HIS A 144 -16.19 4.48 22.38
C HIS A 144 -16.34 6.00 22.20
N GLY A 145 -17.60 6.45 22.05
CA GLY A 145 -17.91 7.86 22.01
C GLY A 145 -18.24 8.44 20.65
N THR A 146 -18.39 9.75 20.63
CA THR A 146 -18.76 10.53 19.44
C THR A 146 -17.87 11.76 19.30
N ALA A 147 -17.70 12.24 18.07
CA ALA A 147 -17.02 13.50 17.79
C ALA A 147 -17.77 14.27 16.70
N GLY A 148 -17.69 15.58 16.73
CA GLY A 148 -18.32 16.46 15.75
C GLY A 148 -18.75 17.79 16.37
N PRO A 149 -19.43 18.63 15.61
CA PRO A 149 -19.72 18.46 14.20
C PRO A 149 -18.51 18.80 13.31
N PHE A 150 -18.38 18.09 12.17
CA PHE A 150 -17.39 18.35 11.11
C PHE A 150 -18.08 18.80 9.84
N ASP A 151 -17.48 19.76 9.13
CA ASP A 151 -17.98 20.27 7.87
C ASP A 151 -17.49 19.41 6.69
N LEU A 152 -16.31 18.81 6.83
CA LEU A 152 -15.69 17.90 5.86
C LEU A 152 -15.15 16.66 6.57
N VAL A 153 -15.57 15.47 6.12
CA VAL A 153 -15.05 14.16 6.53
C VAL A 153 -14.31 13.55 5.35
N VAL A 154 -13.03 13.27 5.53
CA VAL A 154 -12.15 12.65 4.54
C VAL A 154 -11.92 11.19 4.93
N GLY A 155 -12.41 10.25 4.13
CA GLY A 155 -12.15 8.82 4.31
C GLY A 155 -10.76 8.45 3.78
N ALA A 156 -9.84 8.16 4.69
CA ALA A 156 -8.49 7.63 4.47
C ALA A 156 -8.33 6.27 5.19
N ASP A 157 -9.45 5.58 5.42
CA ASP A 157 -9.62 4.42 6.29
C ASP A 157 -9.43 3.07 5.56
N GLY A 158 -8.82 3.12 4.37
CA GLY A 158 -8.33 1.97 3.65
C GLY A 158 -9.42 1.16 2.94
N SER A 159 -9.04 -0.03 2.49
CA SER A 159 -9.84 -0.87 1.60
C SER A 159 -11.27 -1.14 2.10
N TRP A 160 -11.45 -1.26 3.42
CA TRP A 160 -12.76 -1.53 4.06
C TRP A 160 -13.39 -0.26 4.67
N SER A 161 -13.23 0.86 3.97
CA SER A 161 -13.71 2.17 4.39
C SER A 161 -15.15 2.15 4.92
N LYS A 162 -15.34 2.81 6.07
CA LYS A 162 -16.65 3.10 6.66
C LYS A 162 -17.24 4.41 6.15
N VAL A 163 -16.41 5.26 5.52
CA VAL A 163 -16.84 6.51 4.92
C VAL A 163 -17.37 6.29 3.50
N ARG A 164 -16.77 5.37 2.72
CA ARG A 164 -17.17 5.06 1.33
C ARG A 164 -18.68 4.84 1.13
N PRO A 165 -19.41 4.10 1.99
CA PRO A 165 -20.85 3.88 1.81
C PRO A 165 -21.70 5.15 1.71
N LEU A 166 -21.19 6.30 2.15
CA LEU A 166 -21.89 7.59 2.03
C LEU A 166 -21.90 8.14 0.61
N VAL A 167 -20.95 7.72 -0.23
CA VAL A 167 -20.79 8.23 -1.62
C VAL A 167 -20.90 7.12 -2.65
N SER A 168 -20.63 5.87 -2.29
CA SER A 168 -20.63 4.74 -3.22
C SER A 168 -21.11 3.46 -2.56
N HIS A 169 -21.91 2.66 -3.27
CA HIS A 169 -22.36 1.34 -2.83
C HIS A 169 -21.38 0.21 -3.16
N TYR A 170 -20.33 0.49 -3.93
CA TYR A 170 -19.33 -0.50 -4.28
C TYR A 170 -18.52 -0.94 -3.08
N ARG A 171 -18.26 -2.23 -3.02
CA ARG A 171 -17.38 -2.86 -2.03
C ARG A 171 -16.22 -3.52 -2.76
N PRO A 172 -15.04 -3.61 -2.15
CA PRO A 172 -13.93 -4.35 -2.72
C PRO A 172 -14.35 -5.80 -2.99
N GLN A 173 -13.99 -6.30 -4.16
CA GLN A 173 -14.26 -7.65 -4.60
C GLN A 173 -12.98 -8.47 -4.56
N TYR A 174 -13.11 -9.75 -4.22
CA TYR A 174 -11.98 -10.66 -4.23
C TYR A 174 -11.47 -10.85 -5.66
N SER A 175 -10.16 -10.67 -5.86
CA SER A 175 -9.53 -10.72 -7.19
C SER A 175 -9.31 -12.13 -7.74
N GLY A 176 -9.57 -13.17 -6.94
CA GLY A 176 -9.20 -14.55 -7.28
C GLY A 176 -7.79 -14.93 -6.80
N ILE A 177 -7.05 -14.00 -6.21
CA ILE A 177 -5.67 -14.23 -5.76
C ILE A 177 -5.57 -14.05 -4.25
N SER A 178 -4.88 -14.98 -3.59
CA SER A 178 -4.48 -14.88 -2.20
C SER A 178 -2.98 -15.00 -2.04
N PHE A 179 -2.42 -14.18 -1.17
CA PHE A 179 -1.03 -14.29 -0.74
C PHE A 179 -0.96 -15.03 0.60
N ILE A 180 0.07 -15.83 0.77
CA ILE A 180 0.54 -16.26 2.09
C ILE A 180 1.82 -15.48 2.36
N GLU A 181 1.73 -14.54 3.29
CA GLU A 181 2.84 -13.70 3.71
C GLU A 181 3.69 -14.45 4.73
N PHE A 182 5.02 -14.36 4.61
CA PHE A 182 6.00 -14.90 5.55
C PHE A 182 7.21 -13.96 5.68
N GLY A 183 8.02 -14.12 6.71
CA GLY A 183 9.19 -13.29 6.94
C GLY A 183 10.40 -14.08 7.37
N ILE A 184 11.61 -13.56 7.14
CA ILE A 184 12.88 -14.09 7.63
C ILE A 184 13.60 -12.95 8.34
N ASP A 185 13.89 -13.13 9.62
CA ASP A 185 14.56 -12.12 10.43
C ASP A 185 16.08 -12.33 10.40
N ASP A 186 16.83 -11.22 10.51
CA ASP A 186 18.30 -11.20 10.61
C ASP A 186 18.98 -12.10 9.55
N VAL A 187 18.49 -11.99 8.31
CA VAL A 187 18.86 -12.92 7.22
C VAL A 187 20.36 -12.90 6.92
N ASP A 188 21.03 -11.76 7.10
CA ASP A 188 22.47 -11.64 6.81
C ASP A 188 23.32 -12.49 7.75
N ALA A 189 22.94 -12.60 9.02
CA ALA A 189 23.64 -13.42 9.99
C ALA A 189 23.13 -14.86 10.05
N SER A 190 21.79 -15.05 9.96
CA SER A 190 21.15 -16.35 10.15
C SER A 190 21.15 -17.21 8.89
N HIS A 191 21.04 -16.59 7.70
CA HIS A 191 20.88 -17.27 6.41
C HIS A 191 21.60 -16.51 5.28
N PRO A 192 22.95 -16.37 5.33
CA PRO A 192 23.69 -15.58 4.36
C PRO A 192 23.53 -16.06 2.90
N GLU A 193 23.25 -17.35 2.68
CA GLU A 193 22.95 -17.91 1.37
C GLU A 193 21.60 -17.42 0.82
N LEU A 194 20.60 -17.20 1.68
CA LEU A 194 19.30 -16.62 1.29
C LEU A 194 19.41 -15.11 1.07
N ALA A 195 20.21 -14.45 1.90
CA ALA A 195 20.54 -13.04 1.70
C ALA A 195 21.20 -12.82 0.31
N ALA A 196 22.14 -13.68 -0.07
CA ALA A 196 22.78 -13.64 -1.38
C ALA A 196 21.83 -14.01 -2.52
N LEU A 197 20.90 -14.96 -2.34
CA LEU A 197 19.89 -15.33 -3.33
C LEU A 197 18.95 -14.16 -3.65
N VAL A 198 18.43 -13.48 -2.61
CA VAL A 198 17.53 -12.35 -2.76
C VAL A 198 18.30 -11.11 -3.24
N GLY A 199 19.52 -10.92 -2.77
CA GLY A 199 20.36 -9.77 -3.12
C GLY A 199 19.84 -8.47 -2.52
N ARG A 200 20.07 -7.38 -3.23
CA ARG A 200 19.58 -6.03 -2.89
C ARG A 200 18.33 -5.74 -3.74
N GLY A 201 17.13 -5.92 -3.14
CA GLY A 201 15.86 -5.70 -3.81
C GLY A 201 14.92 -6.88 -3.69
N LYS A 202 14.38 -7.36 -4.81
CA LYS A 202 13.38 -8.44 -4.84
C LYS A 202 13.73 -9.55 -5.81
N ILE A 203 13.24 -10.75 -5.50
CA ILE A 203 13.18 -11.87 -6.44
C ILE A 203 11.73 -12.25 -6.72
N SER A 204 11.51 -12.71 -7.93
CA SER A 204 10.24 -13.33 -8.37
C SER A 204 10.51 -14.74 -8.89
N VAL A 205 9.63 -15.66 -8.57
CA VAL A 205 9.63 -17.02 -9.10
C VAL A 205 8.20 -17.38 -9.46
N GLU A 206 7.95 -17.83 -10.68
CA GLU A 206 6.60 -18.20 -11.14
C GLU A 206 6.65 -19.50 -11.94
N ALA A 207 5.86 -20.48 -11.53
CA ALA A 207 5.66 -21.72 -12.23
C ALA A 207 4.45 -22.51 -11.69
N ASP A 208 3.93 -23.42 -12.47
CA ASP A 208 2.89 -24.40 -12.08
C ASP A 208 1.63 -23.73 -11.48
N GLY A 209 1.28 -22.50 -11.93
CA GLY A 209 0.15 -21.73 -11.43
C GLY A 209 0.35 -21.17 -10.00
N ARG A 210 1.59 -21.09 -9.56
CA ARG A 210 2.01 -20.51 -8.27
C ARG A 210 3.10 -19.49 -8.49
N GLY A 211 3.17 -18.51 -7.62
CA GLY A 211 4.21 -17.50 -7.63
C GLY A 211 4.82 -17.28 -6.25
N MET A 212 6.00 -16.69 -6.23
CA MET A 212 6.64 -16.23 -5.02
C MET A 212 7.36 -14.92 -5.32
N ILE A 213 7.06 -13.89 -4.54
CA ILE A 213 7.82 -12.63 -4.52
C ILE A 213 8.46 -12.52 -3.15
N VAL A 214 9.77 -12.30 -3.12
CA VAL A 214 10.54 -12.19 -1.87
C VAL A 214 11.39 -10.94 -1.96
N GLN A 215 11.25 -10.07 -0.98
CA GLN A 215 11.81 -8.73 -1.01
C GLN A 215 12.65 -8.43 0.22
N ARG A 216 13.78 -7.77 0.00
CA ARG A 216 14.64 -7.24 1.04
C ARG A 216 13.97 -6.02 1.68
N ASN A 217 13.90 -6.02 3.01
CA ASN A 217 13.46 -4.90 3.81
C ASN A 217 14.63 -4.35 4.65
N GLY A 218 14.43 -3.26 5.33
CA GLY A 218 15.37 -2.76 6.32
C GLY A 218 15.62 -3.76 7.45
N ASN A 219 16.66 -3.50 8.27
CA ASN A 219 17.02 -4.32 9.45
C ASN A 219 17.29 -5.79 9.13
N ALA A 220 17.93 -6.07 7.98
CA ALA A 220 18.23 -7.43 7.53
C ALA A 220 17.00 -8.36 7.51
N HIS A 221 15.81 -7.82 7.33
CA HIS A 221 14.58 -8.59 7.21
C HIS A 221 14.29 -8.90 5.74
N ILE A 222 13.74 -10.08 5.48
CA ILE A 222 13.14 -10.46 4.20
C ILE A 222 11.66 -10.69 4.41
N ARG A 223 10.84 -10.19 3.47
CA ARG A 223 9.42 -10.49 3.41
C ARG A 223 9.10 -11.23 2.13
N GLY A 224 8.39 -12.35 2.27
CA GLY A 224 7.96 -13.18 1.16
C GLY A 224 6.44 -13.23 1.04
N TYR A 225 5.99 -13.35 -0.19
CA TYR A 225 4.58 -13.55 -0.56
C TYR A 225 4.52 -14.75 -1.49
N ALA A 226 3.96 -15.85 -1.01
CA ALA A 226 3.58 -16.97 -1.85
C ALA A 226 2.20 -16.67 -2.44
N ILE A 227 2.05 -16.77 -3.75
CA ILE A 227 0.92 -16.26 -4.53
C ILE A 227 0.14 -17.43 -5.12
N PHE A 228 -1.17 -17.43 -4.92
CA PHE A 228 -2.06 -18.49 -5.36
C PHE A 228 -3.33 -17.94 -6.00
N ARG A 229 -3.75 -18.53 -7.12
CA ARG A 229 -5.07 -18.29 -7.72
C ARG A 229 -6.05 -19.34 -7.19
N VAL A 230 -6.83 -18.94 -6.20
CA VAL A 230 -7.64 -19.83 -5.37
C VAL A 230 -8.95 -19.16 -4.91
N PRO A 231 -9.95 -19.91 -4.41
CA PRO A 231 -11.10 -19.30 -3.72
C PRO A 231 -10.69 -18.52 -2.46
N ALA A 232 -11.44 -17.47 -2.11
CA ALA A 232 -11.13 -16.56 -1.00
C ALA A 232 -10.97 -17.27 0.37
N ASP A 233 -11.67 -18.37 0.58
CA ASP A 233 -11.65 -19.15 1.83
C ASP A 233 -10.65 -20.31 1.81
N TRP A 234 -9.92 -20.51 0.71
CA TRP A 234 -8.96 -21.61 0.54
C TRP A 234 -7.91 -21.66 1.64
N ALA A 235 -7.28 -20.53 1.94
CA ALA A 235 -6.21 -20.48 2.91
C ALA A 235 -6.66 -20.93 4.32
N ASN A 236 -7.88 -20.58 4.73
CA ASN A 236 -8.42 -20.98 6.02
C ASN A 236 -8.71 -22.49 6.10
N LYS A 237 -8.80 -23.17 4.95
CA LYS A 237 -9.03 -24.62 4.87
C LYS A 237 -7.72 -25.39 4.70
N ALA A 238 -6.74 -24.78 4.02
CA ALA A 238 -5.46 -25.41 3.67
C ALA A 238 -4.40 -25.26 4.75
N PHE A 239 -4.47 -24.22 5.60
CA PHE A 239 -3.42 -23.87 6.56
C PHE A 239 -3.94 -23.83 7.99
N ASP A 240 -3.14 -24.37 8.90
CA ASP A 240 -3.31 -24.19 10.35
C ASP A 240 -2.43 -23.02 10.83
N PHE A 241 -2.95 -21.81 10.69
CA PHE A 241 -2.27 -20.58 11.12
C PHE A 241 -2.09 -20.45 12.66
N ALA A 242 -2.80 -21.28 13.43
CA ALA A 242 -2.59 -21.32 14.88
C ALA A 242 -1.29 -22.05 15.27
N SER A 243 -0.74 -22.86 14.35
CA SER A 243 0.53 -23.54 14.48
C SER A 243 1.51 -23.10 13.38
N PRO A 244 2.40 -22.12 13.63
CA PRO A 244 3.32 -21.62 12.61
C PRO A 244 4.17 -22.72 11.96
N ALA A 245 4.61 -23.71 12.72
CA ALA A 245 5.36 -24.85 12.19
C ALA A 245 4.53 -25.69 11.20
N SER A 246 3.23 -25.91 11.52
CA SER A 246 2.30 -26.59 10.61
C SER A 246 2.04 -25.77 9.36
N ALA A 247 1.74 -24.48 9.51
CA ALA A 247 1.52 -23.55 8.38
C ALA A 247 2.75 -23.49 7.45
N ARG A 248 3.97 -23.45 8.01
CA ARG A 248 5.22 -23.47 7.24
C ARG A 248 5.39 -24.78 6.45
N ALA A 249 5.12 -25.94 7.09
CA ALA A 249 5.20 -27.23 6.42
C ALA A 249 4.15 -27.36 5.30
N GLN A 250 2.93 -26.90 5.55
CA GLN A 250 1.84 -26.87 4.55
C GLN A 250 2.19 -25.93 3.39
N LEU A 251 2.77 -24.76 3.66
CA LEU A 251 3.23 -23.85 2.64
C LEU A 251 4.35 -24.45 1.79
N ALA A 252 5.32 -25.09 2.40
CA ALA A 252 6.39 -25.78 1.67
C ALA A 252 5.86 -26.92 0.77
N ALA A 253 4.84 -27.66 1.23
CA ALA A 253 4.20 -28.71 0.45
C ALA A 253 3.48 -28.17 -0.82
N GLU A 254 2.96 -26.96 -0.79
CA GLU A 254 2.37 -26.32 -1.98
C GLU A 254 3.40 -26.06 -3.10
N PHE A 255 4.69 -25.99 -2.76
CA PHE A 255 5.80 -25.80 -3.68
C PHE A 255 6.65 -27.08 -3.89
N GLU A 256 6.06 -28.26 -3.62
CA GLU A 256 6.75 -29.53 -3.85
C GLU A 256 7.28 -29.62 -5.30
N GLY A 257 8.53 -30.06 -5.44
CA GLY A 257 9.21 -30.14 -6.73
C GLY A 257 9.94 -28.87 -7.19
N TRP A 258 9.83 -27.78 -6.40
CA TRP A 258 10.65 -26.59 -6.65
C TRP A 258 12.07 -26.77 -6.09
N ALA A 259 13.03 -26.01 -6.62
CA ALA A 259 14.43 -26.12 -6.22
C ALA A 259 14.64 -25.92 -4.72
N PRO A 260 15.52 -26.72 -4.08
CA PRO A 260 15.78 -26.61 -2.62
C PRO A 260 16.13 -25.20 -2.16
N LYS A 261 16.87 -24.41 -2.95
CA LYS A 261 17.22 -23.03 -2.60
C LYS A 261 16.02 -22.08 -2.58
N ILE A 262 14.96 -22.34 -3.37
CA ILE A 262 13.72 -21.61 -3.33
C ILE A 262 12.87 -22.03 -2.12
N LEU A 263 12.74 -23.33 -1.89
CA LEU A 263 12.06 -23.87 -0.72
C LEU A 263 12.71 -23.44 0.61
N ALA A 264 14.02 -23.23 0.62
CA ALA A 264 14.74 -22.76 1.80
C ALA A 264 14.24 -21.40 2.31
N LEU A 265 13.69 -20.52 1.44
CA LEU A 265 13.06 -19.28 1.84
C LEU A 265 11.82 -19.52 2.73
N ILE A 266 11.03 -20.54 2.41
CA ILE A 266 9.88 -20.94 3.23
C ILE A 266 10.34 -21.59 4.52
N HIS A 267 11.28 -22.51 4.45
CA HIS A 267 11.78 -23.24 5.62
C HIS A 267 12.47 -22.35 6.66
N ALA A 268 13.14 -21.28 6.22
CA ALA A 268 13.79 -20.30 7.07
C ALA A 268 12.84 -19.25 7.65
N SER A 269 11.54 -19.26 7.26
CA SER A 269 10.61 -18.24 7.70
C SER A 269 10.37 -18.29 9.22
N ASN A 270 10.16 -17.12 9.80
CA ASN A 270 9.78 -16.94 11.20
C ASN A 270 8.33 -17.42 11.44
N ASP A 271 7.80 -17.17 12.64
CA ASP A 271 6.45 -17.61 13.01
C ASP A 271 5.33 -16.72 12.51
N HIS A 272 5.65 -15.64 11.80
CA HIS A 272 4.66 -14.78 11.17
C HIS A 272 4.29 -15.30 9.78
N ILE A 273 3.30 -16.18 9.73
CA ILE A 273 2.73 -16.70 8.48
C ILE A 273 1.25 -16.36 8.45
N VAL A 274 0.81 -15.55 7.50
CA VAL A 274 -0.56 -15.05 7.47
C VAL A 274 -1.14 -15.03 6.06
N SER A 275 -2.46 -15.23 5.96
CA SER A 275 -3.19 -15.12 4.69
C SER A 275 -3.56 -13.68 4.38
N ARG A 276 -3.36 -13.28 3.13
CA ARG A 276 -3.71 -11.97 2.56
C ARG A 276 -4.52 -12.15 1.28
N PRO A 277 -5.83 -12.39 1.36
CA PRO A 277 -6.66 -12.39 0.16
C PRO A 277 -6.71 -10.98 -0.43
N ILE A 278 -6.51 -10.88 -1.74
CA ILE A 278 -6.40 -9.61 -2.45
C ILE A 278 -7.79 -9.17 -2.93
N TYR A 279 -8.15 -7.94 -2.56
CA TYR A 279 -9.40 -7.31 -2.92
C TYR A 279 -9.15 -6.01 -3.67
N ALA A 280 -10.01 -5.69 -4.63
CA ALA A 280 -9.96 -4.45 -5.39
C ALA A 280 -11.36 -3.88 -5.64
N LEU A 281 -11.45 -2.57 -5.79
CA LEU A 281 -12.63 -1.91 -6.36
C LEU A 281 -12.61 -2.06 -7.89
N PRO A 282 -13.77 -1.95 -8.55
CA PRO A 282 -13.82 -1.95 -10.01
C PRO A 282 -12.96 -0.83 -10.59
N VAL A 283 -12.28 -1.09 -11.70
CA VAL A 283 -11.61 -0.06 -12.50
C VAL A 283 -12.61 1.03 -12.87
N GLY A 284 -12.19 2.30 -12.75
CA GLY A 284 -13.06 3.44 -13.00
C GLY A 284 -14.11 3.69 -11.91
N HIS A 285 -13.92 3.12 -10.71
CA HIS A 285 -14.77 3.43 -9.56
C HIS A 285 -14.82 4.94 -9.33
N ARG A 286 -16.04 5.50 -9.33
CA ARG A 286 -16.32 6.93 -9.13
C ARG A 286 -17.69 7.13 -8.47
N TRP A 287 -17.94 8.34 -7.98
CA TRP A 287 -19.19 8.70 -7.32
C TRP A 287 -19.61 10.12 -7.68
N GLN A 288 -20.86 10.47 -7.36
CA GLN A 288 -21.32 11.84 -7.42
C GLN A 288 -20.82 12.61 -6.20
N ASN A 289 -20.25 13.80 -6.42
CA ASN A 289 -19.80 14.65 -5.34
C ASN A 289 -20.90 14.86 -4.29
N ARG A 290 -20.58 14.57 -3.04
CA ARG A 290 -21.41 14.80 -1.86
C ARG A 290 -20.74 15.83 -0.98
N ILE A 291 -21.42 16.97 -0.76
CA ILE A 291 -20.90 18.05 0.07
C ILE A 291 -20.52 17.50 1.46
N GLY A 292 -19.29 17.77 1.89
CA GLY A 292 -18.78 17.41 3.20
C GLY A 292 -18.28 15.98 3.33
N ILE A 293 -18.28 15.17 2.26
CA ILE A 293 -17.67 13.82 2.26
C ILE A 293 -16.75 13.68 1.05
N THR A 294 -15.55 13.18 1.26
CA THR A 294 -14.67 12.72 0.19
C THR A 294 -13.81 11.54 0.65
N LEU A 295 -13.14 10.90 -0.29
CA LEU A 295 -12.28 9.74 -0.06
C LEU A 295 -10.92 9.97 -0.71
N LEU A 296 -9.89 9.28 -0.20
CA LEU A 296 -8.57 9.19 -0.82
C LEU A 296 -7.94 7.80 -0.60
N GLY A 297 -6.99 7.47 -1.46
CA GLY A 297 -6.25 6.21 -1.41
C GLY A 297 -7.17 4.97 -1.50
N ASP A 298 -6.84 3.93 -0.75
CA ASP A 298 -7.59 2.66 -0.77
C ASP A 298 -9.07 2.82 -0.41
N ALA A 299 -9.44 3.86 0.33
CA ALA A 299 -10.86 4.15 0.58
C ALA A 299 -11.58 4.55 -0.71
N ALA A 300 -10.89 5.22 -1.64
CA ALA A 300 -11.41 5.66 -2.94
C ALA A 300 -11.25 4.60 -4.04
N HIS A 301 -10.08 3.96 -4.14
CA HIS A 301 -9.68 3.21 -5.33
C HIS A 301 -8.76 2.02 -5.04
N VAL A 302 -8.97 1.27 -3.92
CA VAL A 302 -8.15 0.10 -3.64
C VAL A 302 -8.00 -0.79 -4.87
N MET A 303 -6.75 -1.05 -5.24
CA MET A 303 -6.34 -1.88 -6.36
C MET A 303 -5.45 -3.03 -5.88
N SER A 304 -5.15 -3.99 -6.75
CA SER A 304 -4.23 -5.07 -6.42
C SER A 304 -2.80 -4.52 -6.20
N PRO A 305 -1.95 -5.19 -5.41
CA PRO A 305 -0.60 -4.73 -5.13
C PRO A 305 0.36 -4.90 -6.31
N PHE A 306 -0.05 -5.56 -7.38
CA PHE A 306 0.75 -5.73 -8.59
C PHE A 306 0.93 -4.38 -9.27
N GLY A 307 2.18 -3.98 -9.48
CA GLY A 307 2.55 -2.67 -10.03
C GLY A 307 3.01 -1.64 -8.99
N GLY A 308 2.75 -1.84 -7.66
CA GLY A 308 3.27 -0.95 -6.61
C GLY A 308 2.58 0.42 -6.50
N GLU A 309 1.52 0.68 -7.27
CA GLU A 309 0.93 2.02 -7.43
C GLU A 309 0.08 2.50 -6.24
N GLY A 310 -0.43 1.59 -5.41
CA GLY A 310 -1.47 1.92 -4.42
C GLY A 310 -1.08 3.02 -3.42
N VAL A 311 0.09 2.94 -2.81
CA VAL A 311 0.56 3.95 -1.85
C VAL A 311 0.93 5.26 -2.53
N ASN A 312 1.51 5.18 -3.72
CA ASN A 312 1.90 6.33 -4.54
C ASN A 312 0.67 7.17 -4.92
N ALA A 313 -0.37 6.53 -5.46
CA ALA A 313 -1.65 7.17 -5.75
C ALA A 313 -2.30 7.77 -4.50
N ALA A 314 -2.28 7.02 -3.38
CA ALA A 314 -2.88 7.46 -2.12
C ALA A 314 -2.19 8.70 -1.52
N MET A 315 -0.87 8.78 -1.58
CA MET A 315 -0.11 9.94 -1.10
C MET A 315 -0.28 11.14 -2.04
N LEU A 316 -0.34 10.91 -3.36
CA LEU A 316 -0.62 11.96 -4.33
C LEU A 316 -2.04 12.52 -4.17
N ASP A 317 -3.04 11.69 -3.90
CA ASP A 317 -4.39 12.15 -3.55
C ASP A 317 -4.39 13.11 -2.36
N ALA A 318 -3.62 12.76 -1.33
CA ALA A 318 -3.49 13.60 -0.14
C ALA A 318 -2.84 14.95 -0.46
N ALA A 319 -1.81 14.94 -1.32
CA ALA A 319 -1.15 16.17 -1.76
C ALA A 319 -2.08 17.05 -2.58
N GLU A 320 -2.79 16.49 -3.54
CA GLU A 320 -3.70 17.24 -4.40
C GLU A 320 -4.93 17.77 -3.65
N LEU A 321 -5.55 16.96 -2.78
CA LEU A 321 -6.63 17.45 -1.92
C LEU A 321 -6.15 18.56 -0.99
N GLY A 322 -4.97 18.40 -0.40
CA GLY A 322 -4.36 19.42 0.46
C GLY A 322 -4.12 20.73 -0.30
N ARG A 323 -3.52 20.66 -1.48
CA ARG A 323 -3.28 21.81 -2.37
C ARG A 323 -4.60 22.50 -2.74
N GLN A 324 -5.59 21.75 -3.21
CA GLN A 324 -6.90 22.28 -3.59
C GLN A 324 -7.58 23.01 -2.41
N LEU A 325 -7.53 22.44 -1.19
CA LEU A 325 -8.12 23.07 0.00
C LEU A 325 -7.41 24.33 0.45
N LEU A 326 -6.10 24.46 0.19
CA LEU A 326 -5.30 25.63 0.58
C LEU A 326 -5.38 26.76 -0.45
N GLU A 327 -5.52 26.44 -1.76
CA GLU A 327 -5.48 27.39 -2.85
C GLU A 327 -6.87 27.96 -3.23
N ASN A 328 -7.95 27.25 -2.89
CA ASN A 328 -9.31 27.68 -3.23
C ASN A 328 -10.01 28.40 -2.09
N ASP A 329 -10.72 29.46 -2.41
CA ASP A 329 -11.53 30.23 -1.45
C ASP A 329 -12.77 29.43 -0.95
N ASP A 330 -13.30 28.52 -1.76
CA ASP A 330 -14.42 27.64 -1.40
C ASP A 330 -13.97 26.17 -1.37
N TRP A 331 -13.86 25.64 -0.19
CA TRP A 331 -13.47 24.24 0.04
C TRP A 331 -14.38 23.21 -0.64
N ARG A 332 -15.66 23.54 -0.92
CA ARG A 332 -16.59 22.66 -1.62
C ARG A 332 -16.19 22.49 -3.08
N ASN A 333 -15.76 23.59 -3.71
CA ASN A 333 -15.24 23.57 -5.07
C ASN A 333 -13.87 22.88 -5.11
N ALA A 334 -13.03 23.09 -4.09
CA ALA A 334 -11.75 22.38 -3.94
C ALA A 334 -11.92 20.85 -3.92
N VAL A 335 -12.85 20.35 -3.10
CA VAL A 335 -13.15 18.91 -3.03
C VAL A 335 -13.67 18.39 -4.37
N ARG A 336 -14.57 19.14 -5.04
CA ARG A 336 -15.10 18.73 -6.35
C ARG A 336 -14.01 18.66 -7.42
N ALA A 337 -13.11 19.64 -7.46
CA ALA A 337 -12.00 19.66 -8.40
C ALA A 337 -11.05 18.49 -8.15
N TYR A 338 -10.68 18.28 -6.89
CA TYR A 338 -9.87 17.12 -6.47
C TYR A 338 -10.47 15.79 -6.94
N GLU A 339 -11.76 15.53 -6.66
CA GLU A 339 -12.42 14.28 -7.05
C GLU A 339 -12.40 14.08 -8.57
N ALA A 340 -12.65 15.12 -9.34
CA ALA A 340 -12.63 15.05 -10.81
C ALA A 340 -11.23 14.68 -11.34
N GLU A 341 -10.19 15.32 -10.82
CA GLU A 341 -8.80 15.04 -11.19
C GLU A 341 -8.35 13.65 -10.73
N MET A 342 -8.70 13.25 -9.51
CA MET A 342 -8.37 11.95 -8.94
C MET A 342 -8.99 10.82 -9.77
N PHE A 343 -10.25 10.92 -10.18
CA PHE A 343 -10.91 9.89 -11.00
C PHE A 343 -10.20 9.61 -12.32
N GLU A 344 -9.67 10.64 -12.96
CA GLU A 344 -8.91 10.46 -14.21
C GLU A 344 -7.50 9.93 -13.94
N ARG A 345 -6.82 10.43 -12.90
CA ARG A 345 -5.45 10.05 -12.56
C ARG A 345 -5.30 8.57 -12.19
N VAL A 346 -6.30 8.01 -11.48
CA VAL A 346 -6.21 6.62 -10.98
C VAL A 346 -6.66 5.58 -12.00
N MET A 347 -7.16 5.98 -13.17
CA MET A 347 -7.62 5.04 -14.20
C MET A 347 -6.52 4.11 -14.69
N GLU A 348 -5.43 4.68 -15.19
CA GLU A 348 -4.30 3.91 -15.73
C GLU A 348 -3.67 2.98 -14.69
N PRO A 349 -3.28 3.43 -13.47
CA PRO A 349 -2.80 2.52 -12.41
C PRO A 349 -3.78 1.39 -12.07
N ALA A 350 -5.08 1.67 -12.02
CA ALA A 350 -6.09 0.66 -11.72
C ALA A 350 -6.25 -0.37 -12.86
N GLU A 351 -6.19 0.08 -14.12
CA GLU A 351 -6.20 -0.78 -15.29
C GLU A 351 -4.99 -1.70 -15.32
N HIS A 352 -3.78 -1.17 -15.14
CA HIS A 352 -2.54 -1.94 -15.06
C HIS A 352 -2.57 -2.98 -13.93
N ALA A 353 -3.04 -2.58 -12.75
CA ALA A 353 -3.18 -3.49 -11.62
C ALA A 353 -4.19 -4.61 -11.88
N ALA A 354 -5.30 -4.32 -12.58
CA ALA A 354 -6.31 -5.31 -12.95
C ALA A 354 -5.81 -6.25 -14.05
N GLU A 355 -5.08 -5.76 -15.04
CA GLU A 355 -4.46 -6.55 -16.09
C GLU A 355 -3.39 -7.48 -15.51
N ALA A 356 -2.54 -6.98 -14.61
CA ALA A 356 -1.55 -7.79 -13.91
C ALA A 356 -2.23 -8.94 -13.14
N VAL A 357 -3.33 -8.69 -12.43
CA VAL A 357 -4.12 -9.76 -11.78
C VAL A 357 -4.61 -10.78 -12.81
N ALA A 358 -5.09 -10.34 -13.97
CA ALA A 358 -5.63 -11.24 -15.00
C ALA A 358 -4.56 -12.15 -15.59
N THR A 359 -3.33 -11.66 -15.72
CA THR A 359 -2.19 -12.37 -16.33
C THR A 359 -1.32 -13.12 -15.32
N GLU A 360 -1.33 -12.70 -14.04
CA GLU A 360 -0.53 -13.32 -12.98
C GLU A 360 -0.88 -14.79 -12.81
N LEU A 361 0.14 -15.62 -12.63
CA LEU A 361 0.03 -17.07 -12.56
C LEU A 361 -0.61 -17.70 -13.81
N SER A 362 -0.42 -17.07 -14.96
CA SER A 362 -0.86 -17.62 -16.24
C SER A 362 -0.07 -18.89 -16.60
N HIS A 363 -0.55 -19.62 -17.60
CA HIS A 363 0.16 -20.80 -18.10
C HIS A 363 1.51 -20.47 -18.78
N LEU A 364 1.75 -19.20 -19.10
CA LEU A 364 3.03 -18.70 -19.62
C LEU A 364 4.07 -18.53 -18.52
N GLY A 365 3.63 -18.40 -17.25
CA GLY A 365 4.51 -18.34 -16.10
C GLY A 365 5.65 -17.32 -16.24
N ALA A 366 6.86 -17.75 -15.91
CA ALA A 366 8.06 -16.91 -15.95
C ALA A 366 8.37 -16.31 -17.34
N GLU A 367 7.82 -16.84 -18.44
CA GLU A 367 8.04 -16.29 -19.78
C GLU A 367 7.39 -14.90 -19.94
N LEU A 368 6.16 -14.73 -19.47
CA LEU A 368 5.47 -13.45 -19.49
C LEU A 368 6.14 -12.44 -18.57
N SER A 369 6.49 -12.87 -17.36
CA SER A 369 7.24 -12.05 -16.41
C SER A 369 8.59 -11.59 -17.00
N LEU A 370 9.31 -12.47 -17.71
CA LEU A 370 10.56 -12.12 -18.36
C LEU A 370 10.35 -11.07 -19.46
N GLN A 371 9.28 -11.16 -20.24
CA GLN A 371 8.94 -10.15 -21.26
C GLN A 371 8.66 -8.79 -20.61
N HIS A 372 7.90 -8.74 -19.50
CA HIS A 372 7.63 -7.51 -18.76
C HIS A 372 8.91 -6.88 -18.19
N TYR A 373 9.80 -7.66 -17.57
CA TYR A 373 11.07 -7.17 -17.06
C TYR A 373 11.96 -6.57 -18.16
N LYS A 374 12.07 -7.22 -19.33
CA LYS A 374 12.83 -6.70 -20.46
C LYS A 374 12.24 -5.41 -21.02
N ALA A 375 10.92 -5.36 -21.20
CA ALA A 375 10.25 -4.16 -21.68
C ALA A 375 10.44 -2.97 -20.74
N HIS A 376 10.39 -3.21 -19.42
CA HIS A 376 10.65 -2.17 -18.41
C HIS A 376 12.09 -1.63 -18.50
N LEU A 377 13.06 -2.49 -18.67
CA LEU A 377 14.48 -2.12 -18.83
C LEU A 377 14.72 -1.29 -20.10
N GLU A 378 14.11 -1.70 -21.22
CA GLU A 378 14.18 -0.94 -22.48
C GLU A 378 13.55 0.45 -22.35
N ALA A 379 12.41 0.57 -21.66
CA ALA A 379 11.76 1.85 -21.42
C ALA A 379 12.64 2.80 -20.57
N ARG A 380 13.29 2.29 -19.52
CA ARG A 380 14.24 3.06 -18.69
C ARG A 380 15.41 3.60 -19.50
N HIS A 381 16.04 2.78 -20.35
CA HIS A 381 17.15 3.22 -21.19
C HIS A 381 16.74 4.23 -22.26
N SER A 382 15.49 4.19 -22.75
CA SER A 382 14.99 5.15 -23.74
C SER A 382 14.65 6.52 -23.14
N THR A 383 14.39 6.61 -21.85
CA THR A 383 14.08 7.87 -21.14
C THR A 383 15.35 8.60 -20.67
N ALA A 384 16.47 7.87 -20.57
CA ALA A 384 17.78 8.41 -20.16
C ALA A 384 18.64 8.92 -21.35
N ALA A 385 18.19 8.74 -22.58
CA ALA A 385 18.83 9.21 -23.82
C ALA A 385 18.13 10.46 -24.37
#